data_38a30543eda5507db727a5c1bf9310ee
#
_entry.id   38a30543eda5507db727a5c1bf9310ee
#
_cell.length_a   1.000
_cell.length_b   1.000
_cell.length_c   1.000
_cell.angle_alpha   90.00
_cell.angle_beta   90.00
_cell.angle_gamma   90.00
#
_symmetry.space_group_name_H-M   'P 1'
#
loop_
_entity.id
_entity.type
_entity.pdbx_description
1 polymer ?
#
loop_
_entity_poly.entity_id
_entity_poly.type
_entity_poly.pdbx_seq_one_letter_code
_entity_poly.pdbx_strand_id
1 'polypeptide(L)'
;MKLLTALVLIEALLLIWVFAVEPRLLRVSRYQLEAPDMKGLKMVFASDFHLTPGSKERLRKIVAAINAEKPDIVLLGGDFAKGHLRSVSMPAEEIAVGLAEIKAPAGVFAVLGNHDEWYGKKEMAAALAARGIMVLQNDGRQIDYQGISFYLGGVEDVSTG
;
A
#
# COMPACT_ATOMS: atom_id res chain seq x y z
N MET A 1 -19.42 -17.53 -40.48
CA MET A 1 -20.20 -16.97 -39.37
C MET A 1 -19.78 -17.52 -37.99
N LYS A 2 -19.88 -18.82 -37.73
CA LYS A 2 -19.56 -19.40 -36.39
C LYS A 2 -18.15 -19.08 -35.87
N LEU A 3 -17.11 -19.11 -36.71
CA LEU A 3 -15.74 -18.82 -36.34
C LEU A 3 -15.57 -17.34 -35.95
N LEU A 4 -16.12 -16.40 -36.71
CA LEU A 4 -16.08 -14.97 -36.41
C LEU A 4 -16.79 -14.64 -35.09
N THR A 5 -17.97 -15.27 -34.87
CA THR A 5 -18.68 -15.10 -33.59
C THR A 5 -17.87 -15.62 -32.42
N ALA A 6 -17.19 -16.76 -32.56
CA ALA A 6 -16.31 -17.29 -31.50
C ALA A 6 -15.13 -16.36 -31.21
N LEU A 7 -14.48 -15.81 -32.23
CA LEU A 7 -13.38 -14.85 -32.07
C LEU A 7 -13.84 -13.60 -31.33
N VAL A 8 -14.97 -13.01 -31.70
CA VAL A 8 -15.53 -11.81 -31.01
C VAL A 8 -15.86 -12.11 -29.55
N LEU A 9 -16.39 -13.29 -29.24
CA LEU A 9 -16.66 -13.68 -27.85
C LEU A 9 -15.38 -13.86 -27.05
N ILE A 10 -14.35 -14.46 -27.61
CA ILE A 10 -13.04 -14.60 -26.94
C ILE A 10 -12.44 -13.23 -26.66
N GLU A 11 -12.45 -12.32 -27.63
CA GLU A 11 -11.95 -10.96 -27.46
C GLU A 11 -12.72 -10.21 -26.36
N ALA A 12 -14.06 -10.29 -26.36
CA ALA A 12 -14.88 -9.69 -25.32
C ALA A 12 -14.55 -10.24 -23.92
N LEU A 13 -14.35 -11.55 -23.78
CA LEU A 13 -13.95 -12.18 -22.52
C LEU A 13 -12.55 -11.73 -22.08
N LEU A 14 -11.61 -11.60 -23.01
CA LEU A 14 -10.26 -11.08 -22.71
C LEU A 14 -10.33 -9.63 -22.26
N LEU A 15 -11.12 -8.78 -22.90
CA LEU A 15 -11.31 -7.40 -22.49
C LEU A 15 -11.95 -7.31 -21.09
N ILE A 16 -12.96 -8.13 -20.81
CA ILE A 16 -13.56 -8.22 -19.48
C ILE A 16 -12.50 -8.66 -18.45
N TRP A 17 -11.69 -9.66 -18.77
CA TRP A 17 -10.61 -10.11 -17.89
C TRP A 17 -9.63 -8.97 -17.59
N VAL A 18 -9.04 -8.35 -18.62
CA VAL A 18 -8.02 -7.29 -18.48
C VAL A 18 -8.54 -6.06 -17.75
N PHE A 19 -9.78 -5.61 -18.05
CA PHE A 19 -10.29 -4.35 -17.49
C PHE A 19 -11.15 -4.52 -16.24
N ALA A 20 -11.75 -5.68 -16.03
CA ALA A 20 -12.67 -5.88 -14.92
C ALA A 20 -12.17 -6.88 -13.85
N VAL A 21 -11.38 -7.87 -14.21
CA VAL A 21 -10.93 -8.92 -13.29
C VAL A 21 -9.51 -8.66 -12.80
N GLU A 22 -8.55 -8.57 -13.71
CA GLU A 22 -7.13 -8.45 -13.37
C GLU A 22 -6.81 -7.28 -12.43
N PRO A 23 -7.34 -6.05 -12.62
CA PRO A 23 -7.06 -4.93 -11.72
C PRO A 23 -7.60 -5.10 -10.29
N ARG A 24 -8.48 -6.08 -10.08
CA ARG A 24 -9.05 -6.40 -8.75
C ARG A 24 -8.32 -7.54 -8.05
N LEU A 25 -7.42 -8.23 -8.75
CA LEU A 25 -6.64 -9.32 -8.16
C LEU A 25 -5.53 -8.77 -7.28
N LEU A 26 -5.56 -9.14 -6.01
CA LEU A 26 -4.46 -8.87 -5.09
C LEU A 26 -3.43 -10.00 -5.22
N ARG A 27 -2.20 -9.64 -5.60
CA ARG A 27 -1.09 -10.58 -5.72
C ARG A 27 -0.08 -10.34 -4.60
N VAL A 28 0.30 -11.39 -3.90
CA VAL A 28 1.40 -11.38 -2.93
C VAL A 28 2.61 -12.08 -3.57
N SER A 29 3.71 -11.35 -3.70
CA SER A 29 5.00 -11.89 -4.14
C SER A 29 5.91 -12.02 -2.93
N ARG A 30 6.64 -13.14 -2.82
CA ARG A 30 7.53 -13.42 -1.71
C ARG A 30 8.96 -13.53 -2.21
N TYR A 31 9.87 -12.85 -1.53
CA TYR A 31 11.29 -12.84 -1.83
C TYR A 31 12.06 -13.20 -0.57
N GLN A 32 13.17 -13.91 -0.74
CA GLN A 32 14.13 -14.14 0.32
C GLN A 32 15.39 -13.35 -0.02
N LEU A 33 15.80 -12.49 0.90
CA LEU A 33 17.02 -11.68 0.77
C LEU A 33 18.06 -12.20 1.73
N GLU A 34 19.32 -12.26 1.28
CA GLU A 34 20.45 -12.59 2.12
C GLU A 34 20.97 -11.31 2.79
N ALA A 35 20.58 -11.13 4.04
CA ALA A 35 21.00 -10.02 4.91
C ALA A 35 21.37 -10.61 6.28
N PRO A 36 22.65 -10.95 6.51
CA PRO A 36 23.08 -11.65 7.73
C PRO A 36 22.65 -10.94 9.02
N ASP A 37 22.74 -9.61 9.04
CA ASP A 37 22.41 -8.78 10.21
C ASP A 37 20.89 -8.62 10.43
N MET A 38 20.07 -9.04 9.48
CA MET A 38 18.60 -8.97 9.52
C MET A 38 17.94 -10.36 9.43
N LYS A 39 18.69 -11.39 9.77
CA LYS A 39 18.24 -12.79 9.63
C LYS A 39 16.97 -13.04 10.44
N GLY A 40 15.96 -13.55 9.75
CA GLY A 40 14.66 -13.89 10.33
C GLY A 40 13.65 -12.75 10.38
N LEU A 41 14.05 -11.51 10.10
CA LEU A 41 13.13 -10.38 10.02
C LEU A 41 12.19 -10.54 8.82
N LYS A 42 10.89 -10.49 9.07
CA LYS A 42 9.85 -10.55 8.04
C LYS A 42 9.29 -9.16 7.76
N MET A 43 9.55 -8.67 6.59
CA MET A 43 9.11 -7.35 6.13
C MET A 43 8.03 -7.49 5.05
N VAL A 44 6.98 -6.69 5.15
CA VAL A 44 5.99 -6.54 4.07
C VAL A 44 6.08 -5.12 3.53
N PHE A 45 6.15 -4.99 2.21
CA PHE A 45 6.03 -3.73 1.49
C PHE A 45 4.74 -3.71 0.68
N ALA A 46 4.00 -2.61 0.77
CA ALA A 46 2.78 -2.38 -0.01
C ALA A 46 2.71 -0.92 -0.47
N SER A 47 2.31 -0.69 -1.72
CA SER A 47 2.26 0.63 -2.34
C SER A 47 1.09 0.73 -3.33
N ASP A 48 0.83 1.93 -3.84
CA ASP A 48 -0.12 2.20 -4.94
C ASP A 48 -1.56 1.76 -4.62
N PHE A 49 -2.04 2.18 -3.46
CA PHE A 49 -3.37 1.82 -2.98
C PHE A 49 -4.48 2.43 -3.82
N HIS A 50 -4.34 3.70 -4.22
CA HIS A 50 -5.27 4.47 -5.05
C HIS A 50 -6.73 4.28 -4.63
N LEU A 51 -7.02 4.50 -3.34
CA LEU A 51 -8.32 4.21 -2.73
C LEU A 51 -9.36 5.26 -3.12
N THR A 52 -10.50 4.77 -3.60
CA THR A 52 -11.70 5.56 -3.90
C THR A 52 -12.72 5.40 -2.77
N PRO A 53 -13.80 6.23 -2.69
CA PRO A 53 -14.84 6.08 -1.68
C PRO A 53 -15.47 4.68 -1.59
N GLY A 54 -15.49 3.94 -2.72
CA GLY A 54 -15.99 2.56 -2.77
C GLY A 54 -14.95 1.48 -2.41
N SER A 55 -13.75 1.85 -2.04
CA SER A 55 -12.62 0.90 -1.86
C SER A 55 -12.51 0.28 -0.46
N LYS A 56 -13.48 0.46 0.43
CA LYS A 56 -13.43 -0.08 1.81
C LYS A 56 -13.13 -1.58 1.83
N GLU A 57 -13.83 -2.35 1.02
CA GLU A 57 -13.64 -3.80 0.95
C GLU A 57 -12.25 -4.17 0.36
N ARG A 58 -11.77 -3.40 -0.62
CA ARG A 58 -10.42 -3.57 -1.16
C ARG A 58 -9.36 -3.30 -0.09
N LEU A 59 -9.47 -2.20 0.65
CA LEU A 59 -8.58 -1.87 1.76
C LEU A 59 -8.57 -2.98 2.81
N ARG A 60 -9.74 -3.47 3.21
CA ARG A 60 -9.88 -4.58 4.15
C ARG A 60 -9.17 -5.84 3.66
N LYS A 61 -9.30 -6.18 2.38
CA LYS A 61 -8.60 -7.34 1.77
C LYS A 61 -7.09 -7.16 1.75
N ILE A 62 -6.59 -5.95 1.44
CA ILE A 62 -5.15 -5.64 1.47
C ILE A 62 -4.61 -5.83 2.89
N VAL A 63 -5.26 -5.24 3.89
CA VAL A 63 -4.86 -5.36 5.29
C VAL A 63 -4.89 -6.82 5.77
N ALA A 64 -5.93 -7.57 5.40
CA ALA A 64 -6.02 -8.99 5.70
C ALA A 64 -4.87 -9.80 5.06
N ALA A 65 -4.50 -9.48 3.81
CA ALA A 65 -3.38 -10.13 3.13
C ALA A 65 -2.03 -9.80 3.79
N ILE A 66 -1.81 -8.53 4.18
CA ILE A 66 -0.63 -8.11 4.93
C ILE A 66 -0.55 -8.90 6.26
N ASN A 67 -1.63 -8.92 7.03
CA ASN A 67 -1.67 -9.62 8.32
C ASN A 67 -1.51 -11.14 8.21
N ALA A 68 -1.98 -11.74 7.11
CA ALA A 68 -1.80 -13.17 6.84
C ALA A 68 -0.33 -13.54 6.67
N GLU A 69 0.51 -12.62 6.22
CA GLU A 69 1.96 -12.81 6.13
C GLU A 69 2.64 -12.77 7.51
N LYS A 70 2.00 -12.30 8.57
CA LYS A 70 2.55 -12.15 9.93
C LYS A 70 3.89 -11.40 9.91
N PRO A 71 3.91 -10.15 9.39
CA PRO A 71 5.15 -9.38 9.30
C PRO A 71 5.63 -8.92 10.67
N ASP A 72 6.94 -8.77 10.81
CA ASP A 72 7.53 -8.05 11.94
C ASP A 72 7.42 -6.55 11.74
N ILE A 73 7.65 -6.09 10.51
CA ILE A 73 7.59 -4.67 10.12
C ILE A 73 6.81 -4.52 8.80
N VAL A 74 6.05 -3.43 8.67
CA VAL A 74 5.34 -3.10 7.43
C VAL A 74 5.77 -1.73 6.92
N LEU A 75 6.10 -1.67 5.63
CA LEU A 75 6.47 -0.47 4.90
C LEU A 75 5.37 -0.15 3.88
N LEU A 76 4.79 1.04 3.99
CA LEU A 76 3.76 1.53 3.10
C LEU A 76 4.37 2.59 2.17
N GLY A 77 4.42 2.30 0.87
CA GLY A 77 5.12 3.09 -0.13
C GLY A 77 4.34 4.28 -0.69
N GLY A 78 3.20 4.65 -0.07
CA GLY A 78 2.42 5.81 -0.49
C GLY A 78 1.38 5.51 -1.56
N ASP A 79 0.87 6.58 -2.18
CA ASP A 79 -0.25 6.59 -3.11
C ASP A 79 -1.50 5.94 -2.51
N PHE A 80 -1.81 6.36 -1.28
CA PHE A 80 -3.02 5.92 -0.58
C PHE A 80 -4.27 6.48 -1.24
N ALA A 81 -4.24 7.79 -1.56
CA ALA A 81 -5.32 8.48 -2.23
C ALA A 81 -5.37 8.16 -3.73
N LYS A 82 -6.57 8.30 -4.35
CA LYS A 82 -6.74 8.08 -5.80
C LYS A 82 -6.13 9.19 -6.63
N GLY A 83 -6.12 10.43 -6.15
CA GLY A 83 -5.55 11.55 -6.91
C GLY A 83 -6.06 12.92 -6.49
N HIS A 84 -5.92 13.92 -7.39
CA HIS A 84 -6.09 15.35 -7.14
C HIS A 84 -7.44 15.78 -6.57
N LEU A 85 -8.53 15.12 -6.96
CA LEU A 85 -9.86 15.49 -6.50
C LEU A 85 -10.22 14.68 -5.26
N ARG A 86 -10.51 15.37 -4.16
CA ARG A 86 -10.98 14.74 -2.92
C ARG A 86 -12.24 13.89 -3.12
N SER A 87 -13.12 14.30 -4.01
CA SER A 87 -14.38 13.57 -4.31
C SER A 87 -14.15 12.19 -4.93
N VAL A 88 -13.00 11.93 -5.56
CA VAL A 88 -12.66 10.62 -6.14
C VAL A 88 -11.79 9.77 -5.23
N SER A 89 -11.33 10.34 -4.10
CA SER A 89 -10.46 9.66 -3.14
C SER A 89 -11.23 9.29 -1.87
N MET A 90 -10.86 8.17 -1.26
CA MET A 90 -11.31 7.84 0.10
C MET A 90 -10.77 8.91 1.06
N PRO A 91 -11.55 9.37 2.06
CA PRO A 91 -11.04 10.30 3.07
C PRO A 91 -9.82 9.77 3.81
N ALA A 92 -8.85 10.63 4.08
CA ALA A 92 -7.58 10.26 4.74
C ALA A 92 -7.83 9.55 6.09
N GLU A 93 -8.80 10.02 6.86
CA GLU A 93 -9.18 9.38 8.12
C GLU A 93 -9.70 7.95 7.93
N GLU A 94 -10.52 7.69 6.90
CA GLU A 94 -11.02 6.34 6.61
C GLU A 94 -9.87 5.41 6.15
N ILE A 95 -8.92 5.93 5.38
CA ILE A 95 -7.70 5.22 4.98
C ILE A 95 -6.89 4.84 6.21
N ALA A 96 -6.61 5.82 7.07
CA ALA A 96 -5.82 5.62 8.28
C ALA A 96 -6.46 4.64 9.26
N VAL A 97 -7.79 4.73 9.46
CA VAL A 97 -8.55 3.76 10.28
C VAL A 97 -8.39 2.34 9.73
N GLY A 98 -8.53 2.16 8.42
CA GLY A 98 -8.37 0.84 7.82
C GLY A 98 -6.95 0.29 7.93
N LEU A 99 -5.94 1.13 7.71
CA LEU A 99 -4.53 0.73 7.80
C LEU A 99 -4.07 0.48 9.24
N ALA A 100 -4.72 1.10 10.24
CA ALA A 100 -4.42 0.87 11.66
C ALA A 100 -4.70 -0.58 12.12
N GLU A 101 -5.48 -1.35 11.35
CA GLU A 101 -5.71 -2.78 11.61
C GLU A 101 -4.51 -3.68 11.22
N ILE A 102 -3.44 -3.11 10.64
CA ILE A 102 -2.19 -3.83 10.33
C ILE A 102 -1.47 -4.18 11.63
N LYS A 103 -1.03 -5.45 11.71
CA LYS A 103 -0.31 -6.00 12.87
C LYS A 103 1.14 -6.23 12.50
N ALA A 104 2.02 -5.38 13.04
CA ALA A 104 3.47 -5.46 12.84
C ALA A 104 4.18 -5.03 14.13
N PRO A 105 4.76 -5.96 14.91
CA PRO A 105 5.33 -5.68 16.23
C PRO A 105 6.50 -4.66 16.21
N ALA A 106 7.29 -4.64 15.13
CA ALA A 106 8.36 -3.65 14.96
C ALA A 106 7.86 -2.31 14.37
N GLY A 107 6.57 -2.22 14.03
CA GLY A 107 5.92 -0.98 13.60
C GLY A 107 5.44 -0.99 12.15
N VAL A 108 4.60 0.00 11.86
CA VAL A 108 4.11 0.32 10.51
C VAL A 108 4.65 1.69 10.12
N PHE A 109 5.36 1.75 9.01
CA PHE A 109 6.00 2.96 8.50
C PHE A 109 5.45 3.29 7.13
N ALA A 110 5.34 4.57 6.81
CA ALA A 110 4.83 5.04 5.55
C ALA A 110 5.69 6.16 4.98
N VAL A 111 5.75 6.24 3.68
CA VAL A 111 6.08 7.45 2.92
C VAL A 111 4.84 7.89 2.16
N LEU A 112 4.81 9.13 1.69
CA LEU A 112 3.71 9.65 0.88
C LEU A 112 4.16 9.71 -0.59
N GLY A 113 3.27 9.29 -1.49
CA GLY A 113 3.47 9.41 -2.92
C GLY A 113 2.87 10.70 -3.49
N ASN A 114 3.03 10.93 -4.79
CA ASN A 114 2.53 12.11 -5.47
C ASN A 114 1.00 12.26 -5.40
N HIS A 115 0.26 11.17 -5.39
CA HIS A 115 -1.21 11.21 -5.24
C HIS A 115 -1.66 11.69 -3.87
N ASP A 116 -0.90 11.37 -2.81
CA ASP A 116 -1.17 11.84 -1.45
C ASP A 116 -0.84 13.33 -1.30
N GLU A 117 0.21 13.79 -1.98
CA GLU A 117 0.57 15.20 -2.04
C GLU A 117 -0.54 16.03 -2.71
N TRP A 118 -1.01 15.60 -3.87
CA TRP A 118 -2.12 16.25 -4.58
C TRP A 118 -3.44 16.21 -3.81
N TYR A 119 -3.70 15.14 -3.08
CA TYR A 119 -4.87 15.04 -2.21
C TYR A 119 -4.78 16.02 -1.03
N GLY A 120 -3.63 16.11 -0.39
CA GLY A 120 -3.35 16.93 0.79
C GLY A 120 -2.38 16.24 1.73
N LYS A 121 -1.08 16.39 1.45
CA LYS A 121 0.04 15.79 2.19
C LYS A 121 -0.09 15.89 3.70
N LYS A 122 -0.32 17.11 4.22
CA LYS A 122 -0.42 17.34 5.68
C LYS A 122 -1.59 16.60 6.32
N GLU A 123 -2.72 16.55 5.62
CA GLU A 123 -3.91 15.84 6.09
C GLU A 123 -3.68 14.33 6.12
N MET A 124 -3.11 13.77 5.04
CA MET A 124 -2.80 12.34 4.96
C MET A 124 -1.78 11.95 6.04
N ALA A 125 -0.68 12.68 6.17
CA ALA A 125 0.32 12.44 7.20
C ALA A 125 -0.26 12.51 8.61
N ALA A 126 -1.07 13.52 8.91
CA ALA A 126 -1.69 13.69 10.22
C ALA A 126 -2.67 12.55 10.55
N ALA A 127 -3.49 12.12 9.57
CA ALA A 127 -4.42 11.02 9.75
C ALA A 127 -3.69 9.69 10.04
N LEU A 128 -2.64 9.38 9.27
CA LEU A 128 -1.82 8.19 9.49
C LEU A 128 -1.13 8.21 10.85
N ALA A 129 -0.50 9.32 11.20
CA ALA A 129 0.20 9.49 12.49
C ALA A 129 -0.75 9.36 13.67
N ALA A 130 -1.97 9.90 13.59
CA ALA A 130 -3.00 9.77 14.63
C ALA A 130 -3.41 8.31 14.89
N ARG A 131 -3.13 7.41 13.97
CA ARG A 131 -3.40 5.97 14.06
C ARG A 131 -2.14 5.13 14.34
N GLY A 132 -1.03 5.76 14.73
CA GLY A 132 0.21 5.07 15.08
C GLY A 132 1.05 4.62 13.89
N ILE A 133 0.71 5.02 12.67
CA ILE A 133 1.51 4.78 11.48
C ILE A 133 2.54 5.91 11.36
N MET A 134 3.82 5.55 11.34
CA MET A 134 4.92 6.51 11.33
C MET A 134 5.20 6.95 9.90
N VAL A 135 4.91 8.22 9.59
CA VAL A 135 5.19 8.80 8.28
C VAL A 135 6.61 9.38 8.27
N LEU A 136 7.45 8.89 7.35
CA LEU A 136 8.81 9.36 7.13
C LEU A 136 8.81 10.37 5.97
N GLN A 137 9.47 11.52 6.17
CA GLN A 137 9.48 12.64 5.24
C GLN A 137 10.91 13.23 5.14
N ASN A 138 11.75 12.63 4.30
CA ASN A 138 13.18 12.93 4.18
C ASN A 138 13.94 12.78 5.53
N ASP A 139 13.48 11.85 6.32
CA ASP A 139 14.06 11.52 7.63
C ASP A 139 14.15 10.00 7.80
N GLY A 140 14.58 9.57 8.97
CA GLY A 140 14.68 8.14 9.26
C GLY A 140 14.81 7.85 10.73
N ARG A 141 14.75 6.58 11.06
CA ARG A 141 14.77 6.09 12.43
C ARG A 141 15.61 4.85 12.60
N GLN A 142 16.23 4.76 13.74
CA GLN A 142 16.78 3.52 14.27
C GLN A 142 15.63 2.62 14.69
N ILE A 143 15.62 1.38 14.21
CA ILE A 143 14.67 0.34 14.57
C ILE A 143 15.45 -0.75 15.31
N ASP A 144 15.02 -1.01 16.54
CA ASP A 144 15.56 -2.10 17.36
C ASP A 144 14.45 -3.11 17.63
N TYR A 145 14.62 -4.33 17.12
CA TYR A 145 13.61 -5.37 17.24
C TYR A 145 14.25 -6.75 17.35
N GLN A 146 13.97 -7.48 18.43
CA GLN A 146 14.47 -8.84 18.68
C GLN A 146 16.00 -9.02 18.50
N GLY A 147 16.77 -8.02 18.91
CA GLY A 147 18.22 -8.03 18.77
C GLY A 147 18.74 -7.65 17.38
N ILE A 148 17.86 -7.34 16.45
CA ILE A 148 18.19 -6.77 15.15
C ILE A 148 18.11 -5.25 15.25
N SER A 149 19.12 -4.54 14.76
CA SER A 149 19.19 -3.07 14.78
C SER A 149 19.55 -2.58 13.39
N PHE A 150 18.71 -1.69 12.84
CA PHE A 150 18.92 -1.10 11.51
C PHE A 150 18.33 0.30 11.43
N TYR A 151 18.77 1.08 10.45
CA TYR A 151 18.23 2.40 10.17
C TYR A 151 17.24 2.34 9.01
N LEU A 152 16.01 2.82 9.25
CA LEU A 152 14.97 2.93 8.23
C LEU A 152 14.82 4.38 7.81
N GLY A 153 15.12 4.68 6.55
CA GLY A 153 14.92 6.00 5.95
C GLY A 153 13.72 6.04 5.02
N GLY A 154 13.04 7.18 4.97
CA GLY A 154 11.96 7.47 4.03
C GLY A 154 12.19 8.78 3.30
N VAL A 155 12.06 8.77 1.99
CA VAL A 155 12.19 9.95 1.12
C VAL A 155 10.83 10.36 0.57
N GLU A 156 10.67 11.64 0.37
CA GLU A 156 9.49 12.20 -0.30
C GLU A 156 9.57 12.01 -1.81
N ASP A 157 8.42 12.05 -2.47
CA ASP A 157 8.35 12.02 -3.92
C ASP A 157 8.95 13.31 -4.51
N VAL A 158 9.88 13.15 -5.45
CA VAL A 158 10.62 14.26 -6.07
C VAL A 158 9.84 14.97 -7.19
N SER A 159 8.74 14.39 -7.64
CA SER A 159 7.95 14.92 -8.77
C SER A 159 7.02 16.06 -8.35
N THR A 160 6.84 16.26 -7.05
CA THR A 160 5.90 17.24 -6.46
C THR A 160 6.59 18.30 -5.62
N GLY A 161 7.92 18.24 -5.48
CA GLY A 161 8.77 19.19 -4.74
C GLY A 161 9.15 20.44 -5.54
#